data_18cf90561690711de67cfbd25c08707f
#
_entry.id   18cf90561690711de67cfbd25c08707f
#
_cell.length_a   1.000
_cell.length_b   1.000
_cell.length_c   1.000
_cell.angle_alpha   90.00
_cell.angle_beta   90.00
_cell.angle_gamma   90.00
#
_symmetry.space_group_name_H-M   'P 1'
#
loop_
_entity.id
_entity.type
_entity.pdbx_description
1 polymer ?
#
loop_
_entity_poly.entity_id
_entity_poly.type
_entity_poly.pdbx_seq_one_letter_code
_entity_poly.pdbx_strand_id
1 'polypeptide(L)'
;LLLNGIICALLPFILPAVVGQGGFEIYLNVAQNISLVMLLPLVLALAARRFYPRAIAWPRKLKDVTFGIWVVILVLIAANASYDISSRDGISERVLEQIGAVSLLVCGINFGLGHLLGGRTRAAECSQALGQKNTTLSIYLALTYASPIAALGPTFYVLWHNLWNAWQLYRACLLYTSPS
;
A
#
# COMPACT_ATOMS: atom_id res chain seq x y z
N LEU A 1 1.19 -13.01 -1.78
CA LEU A 1 0.87 -13.22 -3.21
C LEU A 1 -0.60 -13.63 -3.38
N LEU A 2 -1.07 -14.68 -2.70
CA LEU A 2 -2.43 -15.21 -2.83
C LEU A 2 -3.51 -14.18 -2.46
N LEU A 3 -3.35 -13.48 -1.32
CA LEU A 3 -4.28 -12.45 -0.87
C LEU A 3 -4.37 -11.29 -1.87
N ASN A 4 -3.22 -10.81 -2.37
CA ASN A 4 -3.21 -9.76 -3.38
C ASN A 4 -3.87 -10.21 -4.69
N GLY A 5 -3.68 -11.48 -5.10
CA GLY A 5 -4.37 -12.06 -6.25
C GLY A 5 -5.89 -12.09 -6.09
N ILE A 6 -6.38 -12.49 -4.92
CA ILE A 6 -7.82 -12.48 -4.60
C ILE A 6 -8.38 -11.05 -4.65
N ILE A 7 -7.69 -10.10 -4.01
CA ILE A 7 -8.10 -8.69 -4.02
C ILE A 7 -8.16 -8.16 -5.45
N CYS A 8 -7.16 -8.45 -6.28
CA CYS A 8 -7.14 -8.01 -7.68
C CYS A 8 -8.27 -8.62 -8.52
N ALA A 9 -8.63 -9.87 -8.25
CA ALA A 9 -9.76 -10.51 -8.92
C ALA A 9 -11.13 -9.93 -8.50
N LEU A 10 -11.24 -9.48 -7.24
CA LEU A 10 -12.49 -8.91 -6.70
C LEU A 10 -12.63 -7.40 -6.97
N LEU A 11 -11.53 -6.66 -7.08
CA LEU A 11 -11.53 -5.21 -7.27
C LEU A 11 -12.34 -4.72 -8.47
N PRO A 12 -12.29 -5.36 -9.66
CA PRO A 12 -13.12 -4.95 -10.79
C PRO A 12 -14.62 -4.96 -10.51
N PHE A 13 -15.06 -5.79 -9.58
CA PHE A 13 -16.48 -5.89 -9.20
C PHE A 13 -16.83 -4.93 -8.07
N ILE A 14 -15.93 -4.76 -7.10
CA ILE A 14 -16.18 -3.94 -5.92
C ILE A 14 -16.04 -2.45 -6.24
N LEU A 15 -15.00 -2.05 -6.99
CA LEU A 15 -14.68 -0.65 -7.21
C LEU A 15 -15.78 0.12 -7.95
N PRO A 16 -16.35 -0.37 -9.08
CA PRO A 16 -17.45 0.32 -9.75
C PRO A 16 -18.71 0.41 -8.88
N ALA A 17 -18.98 -0.62 -8.06
CA ALA A 17 -20.11 -0.61 -7.14
C ALA A 17 -19.96 0.46 -6.04
N VAL A 18 -18.74 0.65 -5.53
CA VAL A 18 -18.45 1.65 -4.49
C VAL A 18 -18.45 3.09 -5.06
N VAL A 19 -17.93 3.25 -6.27
CA VAL A 19 -17.87 4.57 -6.94
C VAL A 19 -19.22 4.97 -7.54
N GLY A 20 -20.20 4.06 -7.56
CA GLY A 20 -21.54 4.34 -8.10
C GLY A 20 -21.58 4.45 -9.63
N GLN A 21 -20.54 3.98 -10.31
CA GLN A 21 -20.44 3.95 -11.75
C GLN A 21 -20.69 2.51 -12.22
N GLY A 22 -21.88 2.23 -12.69
CA GLY A 22 -22.25 0.91 -13.22
C GLY A 22 -22.16 0.88 -14.74
N GLY A 23 -21.48 -0.13 -15.28
CA GLY A 23 -21.41 -0.39 -16.71
C GLY A 23 -20.37 -1.47 -17.01
N PHE A 24 -20.69 -2.38 -17.93
CA PHE A 24 -19.78 -3.49 -18.26
C PHE A 24 -18.41 -2.99 -18.78
N GLU A 25 -18.39 -1.87 -19.52
CA GLU A 25 -17.16 -1.27 -20.01
C GLU A 25 -16.24 -0.78 -18.87
N ILE A 26 -16.82 -0.25 -17.79
CA ILE A 26 -16.04 0.20 -16.63
C ILE A 26 -15.42 -1.01 -15.92
N TYR A 27 -16.15 -2.11 -15.77
CA TYR A 27 -15.61 -3.35 -15.22
C TYR A 27 -14.42 -3.86 -16.04
N LEU A 28 -14.54 -3.86 -17.38
CA LEU A 28 -13.46 -4.27 -18.26
C LEU A 28 -12.23 -3.35 -18.15
N ASN A 29 -12.43 -2.05 -18.17
CA ASN A 29 -11.35 -1.07 -18.06
C ASN A 29 -10.61 -1.20 -16.71
N VAL A 30 -11.35 -1.34 -15.61
CA VAL A 30 -10.76 -1.56 -14.28
C VAL A 30 -10.00 -2.87 -14.25
N ALA A 31 -10.59 -3.96 -14.76
CA ALA A 31 -9.94 -5.28 -14.81
C ALA A 31 -8.67 -5.25 -15.66
N GLN A 32 -8.71 -4.62 -16.82
CA GLN A 32 -7.57 -4.48 -17.73
C GLN A 32 -6.43 -3.68 -17.08
N ASN A 33 -6.74 -2.52 -16.48
CA ASN A 33 -5.74 -1.67 -15.84
C ASN A 33 -5.09 -2.34 -14.62
N ILE A 34 -5.89 -2.98 -13.76
CA ILE A 34 -5.37 -3.72 -12.61
C ILE A 34 -4.51 -4.90 -13.07
N SER A 35 -4.98 -5.64 -14.07
CA SER A 35 -4.24 -6.76 -14.64
C SER A 35 -2.90 -6.31 -15.22
N LEU A 36 -2.89 -5.22 -15.96
CA LEU A 36 -1.67 -4.68 -16.55
C LEU A 36 -0.67 -4.23 -15.47
N VAL A 37 -1.12 -3.50 -14.46
CA VAL A 37 -0.25 -2.98 -13.39
C VAL A 37 0.31 -4.11 -12.51
N MET A 38 -0.46 -5.20 -12.29
CA MET A 38 -0.04 -6.27 -11.39
C MET A 38 0.49 -7.50 -12.10
N LEU A 39 -0.14 -7.94 -13.20
CA LEU A 39 0.26 -9.18 -13.88
C LEU A 39 1.48 -8.95 -14.76
N LEU A 40 1.62 -7.81 -15.41
CA LEU A 40 2.76 -7.53 -16.27
C LEU A 40 4.11 -7.63 -15.52
N PRO A 41 4.32 -6.95 -14.37
CA PRO A 41 5.54 -7.11 -13.59
C PRO A 41 5.75 -8.56 -13.09
N LEU A 42 4.68 -9.25 -12.72
CA LEU A 42 4.75 -10.64 -12.29
C LEU A 42 5.21 -11.56 -13.43
N VAL A 43 4.60 -11.43 -14.60
CA VAL A 43 4.97 -12.21 -15.79
C VAL A 43 6.41 -11.93 -16.19
N LEU A 44 6.83 -10.65 -16.20
CA LEU A 44 8.20 -10.26 -16.48
C LEU A 44 9.20 -10.86 -15.47
N ALA A 45 8.84 -10.85 -14.18
CA ALA A 45 9.67 -11.44 -13.13
C ALA A 45 9.79 -12.97 -13.28
N LEU A 46 8.68 -13.66 -13.61
CA LEU A 46 8.69 -15.10 -13.87
C LEU A 46 9.48 -15.46 -15.15
N ALA A 47 9.31 -14.68 -16.20
CA ALA A 47 10.07 -14.83 -17.44
C ALA A 47 11.57 -14.60 -17.20
N ALA A 48 11.93 -13.53 -16.50
CA ALA A 48 13.32 -13.26 -16.12
C ALA A 48 13.90 -14.41 -15.29
N ARG A 49 13.16 -14.95 -14.33
CA ARG A 49 13.58 -16.11 -13.54
C ARG A 49 13.79 -17.34 -14.39
N ARG A 50 12.96 -17.55 -15.42
CA ARG A 50 13.00 -18.75 -16.29
C ARG A 50 14.11 -18.67 -17.32
N PHE A 51 14.27 -17.49 -17.97
CA PHE A 51 15.20 -17.32 -19.08
C PHE A 51 16.55 -16.74 -18.67
N TYR A 52 16.62 -16.06 -17.52
CA TYR A 52 17.82 -15.39 -17.05
C TYR A 52 18.07 -15.66 -15.55
N PRO A 53 18.50 -16.88 -15.17
CA PRO A 53 18.66 -17.27 -13.77
C PRO A 53 19.56 -16.33 -12.95
N ARG A 54 20.51 -15.64 -13.61
CA ARG A 54 21.36 -14.62 -12.97
C ARG A 54 20.57 -13.42 -12.43
N ALA A 55 19.40 -13.12 -13.02
CA ALA A 55 18.53 -12.04 -12.56
C ALA A 55 17.93 -12.29 -11.17
N ILE A 56 17.92 -13.53 -10.68
CA ILE A 56 17.44 -13.87 -9.33
C ILE A 56 18.25 -13.15 -8.23
N ALA A 57 19.51 -12.85 -8.49
CA ALA A 57 20.37 -12.14 -7.55
C ALA A 57 20.19 -10.61 -7.57
N TRP A 58 19.57 -10.04 -8.61
CA TRP A 58 19.40 -8.59 -8.78
C TRP A 58 18.60 -7.93 -7.66
N PRO A 59 17.45 -8.46 -7.17
CA PRO A 59 16.69 -7.84 -6.09
C PRO A 59 17.54 -7.65 -4.82
N ARG A 60 18.45 -8.59 -4.52
CA ARG A 60 19.35 -8.44 -3.37
C ARG A 60 20.43 -7.38 -3.58
N LYS A 61 20.96 -7.25 -4.81
CA LYS A 61 21.99 -6.27 -5.15
C LYS A 61 21.42 -4.86 -5.25
N LEU A 62 20.17 -4.74 -5.71
CA LEU A 62 19.51 -3.46 -5.99
C LEU A 62 18.56 -3.01 -4.85
N LYS A 63 18.56 -3.69 -3.70
CA LYS A 63 17.64 -3.41 -2.59
C LYS A 63 17.68 -1.94 -2.15
N ASP A 64 18.89 -1.37 -2.03
CA ASP A 64 19.08 -0.01 -1.55
C ASP A 64 18.65 1.02 -2.60
N VAL A 65 18.90 0.73 -3.88
CA VAL A 65 18.41 1.56 -5.01
C VAL A 65 16.89 1.52 -5.09
N THR A 66 16.30 0.32 -4.98
CA THR A 66 14.84 0.14 -4.97
C THR A 66 14.20 0.86 -3.79
N PHE A 67 14.82 0.79 -2.60
CA PHE A 67 14.37 1.53 -1.44
C PHE A 67 14.45 3.05 -1.66
N GLY A 68 15.56 3.54 -2.22
CA GLY A 68 15.70 4.97 -2.56
C GLY A 68 14.63 5.46 -3.53
N ILE A 69 14.38 4.70 -4.61
CA ILE A 69 13.32 5.02 -5.58
C ILE A 69 11.94 5.03 -4.89
N TRP A 70 11.67 4.05 -4.01
CA TRP A 70 10.42 4.00 -3.26
C TRP A 70 10.23 5.22 -2.36
N VAL A 71 11.28 5.67 -1.66
CA VAL A 71 11.24 6.90 -0.84
C VAL A 71 10.93 8.12 -1.71
N VAL A 72 11.58 8.25 -2.88
CA VAL A 72 11.29 9.36 -3.81
C VAL A 72 9.83 9.34 -4.26
N ILE A 73 9.30 8.17 -4.60
CA ILE A 73 7.88 8.03 -4.98
C ILE A 73 6.96 8.46 -3.83
N LEU A 74 7.26 8.09 -2.58
CA LEU A 74 6.48 8.52 -1.41
C LEU A 74 6.50 10.04 -1.24
N VAL A 75 7.66 10.69 -1.42
CA VAL A 75 7.79 12.15 -1.35
C VAL A 75 6.96 12.81 -2.45
N LEU A 76 7.01 12.30 -3.68
CA LEU A 76 6.21 12.83 -4.79
C LEU A 76 4.70 12.67 -4.55
N ILE A 77 4.26 11.53 -4.01
CA ILE A 77 2.85 11.32 -3.64
C ILE A 77 2.43 12.30 -2.56
N ALA A 78 3.24 12.49 -1.52
CA ALA A 78 2.95 13.43 -0.45
C ALA A 78 2.92 14.88 -0.96
N ALA A 79 3.84 15.25 -1.85
CA ALA A 79 3.89 16.59 -2.47
C ALA A 79 2.65 16.85 -3.33
N ASN A 80 2.25 15.89 -4.17
CA ASN A 80 1.02 16.00 -4.97
C ASN A 80 -0.24 16.12 -4.10
N ALA A 81 -0.33 15.29 -3.04
CA ALA A 81 -1.45 15.39 -2.10
C ALA A 81 -1.49 16.76 -1.40
N SER A 82 -0.34 17.29 -0.98
CA SER A 82 -0.24 18.62 -0.37
C SER A 82 -0.62 19.73 -1.34
N TYR A 83 -0.20 19.62 -2.60
CA TYR A 83 -0.55 20.57 -3.65
C TYR A 83 -2.07 20.55 -3.93
N ASP A 84 -2.67 19.37 -4.06
CA ASP A 84 -4.11 19.21 -4.28
C ASP A 84 -4.94 19.78 -3.11
N ILE A 85 -4.46 19.63 -1.88
CA ILE A 85 -5.08 20.20 -0.68
C ILE A 85 -5.00 21.73 -0.71
N SER A 86 -3.81 22.28 -1.01
CA SER A 86 -3.57 23.74 -0.98
C SER A 86 -4.23 24.48 -2.14
N SER A 87 -4.39 23.83 -3.30
CA SER A 87 -4.94 24.45 -4.52
C SER A 87 -6.46 24.38 -4.60
N ARG A 88 -7.12 23.60 -3.74
CA ARG A 88 -8.58 23.48 -3.71
C ARG A 88 -9.15 24.28 -2.54
N ASP A 89 -9.66 25.46 -2.83
CA ASP A 89 -10.53 26.21 -1.93
C ASP A 89 -11.74 25.34 -1.57
N GLY A 90 -11.74 24.73 -0.39
CA GLY A 90 -12.91 23.98 0.07
C GLY A 90 -12.65 22.69 0.84
N ILE A 91 -11.42 22.18 0.96
CA ILE A 91 -11.14 21.09 1.89
C ILE A 91 -10.90 21.70 3.27
N SER A 92 -11.91 21.59 4.15
CA SER A 92 -11.77 22.03 5.53
C SER A 92 -10.66 21.25 6.23
N GLU A 93 -9.81 21.93 7.01
CA GLU A 93 -8.79 21.30 7.87
C GLU A 93 -9.40 20.16 8.72
N ARG A 94 -10.63 20.34 9.18
CA ARG A 94 -11.37 19.31 9.93
C ARG A 94 -11.55 18.01 9.13
N VAL A 95 -11.82 18.09 7.83
CA VAL A 95 -11.97 16.90 6.97
C VAL A 95 -10.62 16.18 6.83
N LEU A 96 -9.55 16.94 6.70
CA LEU A 96 -8.20 16.39 6.61
C LEU A 96 -7.80 15.66 7.90
N GLU A 97 -8.06 16.28 9.06
CA GLU A 97 -7.84 15.67 10.37
C GLU A 97 -8.66 14.39 10.55
N GLN A 98 -9.94 14.40 10.14
CA GLN A 98 -10.80 13.23 10.20
C GLN A 98 -10.29 12.07 9.34
N ILE A 99 -9.87 12.35 8.09
CA ILE A 99 -9.31 11.33 7.20
C ILE A 99 -8.01 10.77 7.81
N GLY A 100 -7.14 11.64 8.33
CA GLY A 100 -5.91 11.24 8.99
C GLY A 100 -6.17 10.36 10.22
N ALA A 101 -7.11 10.75 11.08
CA ALA A 101 -7.49 10.01 12.28
C ALA A 101 -8.13 8.65 11.96
N VAL A 102 -9.04 8.60 10.98
CA VAL A 102 -9.65 7.33 10.53
C VAL A 102 -8.60 6.41 9.93
N SER A 103 -7.68 6.93 9.12
CA SER A 103 -6.57 6.16 8.56
C SER A 103 -5.65 5.60 9.64
N LEU A 104 -5.36 6.37 10.69
CA LEU A 104 -4.61 5.92 11.86
C LEU A 104 -5.34 4.79 12.59
N LEU A 105 -6.63 4.96 12.83
CA LEU A 105 -7.47 3.95 13.47
C LEU A 105 -7.45 2.63 12.69
N VAL A 106 -7.68 2.70 11.37
CA VAL A 106 -7.66 1.52 10.48
C VAL A 106 -6.28 0.86 10.47
N CYS A 107 -5.21 1.66 10.47
CA CYS A 107 -3.85 1.16 10.57
C CYS A 107 -3.63 0.41 11.90
N GLY A 108 -3.99 1.03 13.02
CA GLY A 108 -3.87 0.42 14.34
C GLY A 108 -4.68 -0.88 14.48
N ILE A 109 -5.90 -0.90 13.97
CA ILE A 109 -6.74 -2.12 13.93
C ILE A 109 -6.05 -3.23 13.13
N ASN A 110 -5.56 -2.94 11.93
CA ASN A 110 -4.93 -3.95 11.08
C ASN A 110 -3.67 -4.55 11.74
N PHE A 111 -2.78 -3.70 12.24
CA PHE A 111 -1.57 -4.17 12.93
C PHE A 111 -1.90 -4.88 14.25
N GLY A 112 -2.86 -4.37 15.01
CA GLY A 112 -3.31 -4.96 16.28
C GLY A 112 -3.97 -6.32 16.07
N LEU A 113 -4.89 -6.44 15.12
CA LEU A 113 -5.51 -7.72 14.77
C LEU A 113 -4.47 -8.73 14.29
N GLY A 114 -3.52 -8.30 13.45
CA GLY A 114 -2.42 -9.17 13.01
C GLY A 114 -1.60 -9.67 14.19
N HIS A 115 -1.29 -8.79 15.14
CA HIS A 115 -0.56 -9.16 16.36
C HIS A 115 -1.33 -10.17 17.20
N LEU A 116 -2.62 -9.99 17.39
CA LEU A 116 -3.48 -10.89 18.14
C LEU A 116 -3.59 -12.26 17.45
N LEU A 117 -3.81 -12.29 16.15
CA LEU A 117 -3.94 -13.51 15.36
C LEU A 117 -2.62 -14.31 15.29
N GLY A 118 -1.48 -13.64 15.33
CA GLY A 118 -0.16 -14.27 15.33
C GLY A 118 0.23 -14.93 16.66
N GLY A 119 -0.48 -14.60 17.73
CA GLY A 119 -0.22 -15.12 19.06
C GLY A 119 1.20 -14.80 19.57
N ARG A 120 1.73 -15.63 20.45
CA ARG A 120 3.04 -15.38 21.07
C ARG A 120 4.23 -15.62 20.15
N THR A 121 4.10 -16.52 19.18
CA THR A 121 5.24 -16.99 18.37
C THR A 121 5.39 -16.23 17.05
N ARG A 122 4.29 -15.75 16.45
CA ARG A 122 4.29 -15.11 15.12
C ARG A 122 3.58 -13.75 15.11
N ALA A 123 3.50 -13.10 16.26
CA ALA A 123 2.80 -11.82 16.41
C ALA A 123 3.36 -10.74 15.46
N ALA A 124 4.67 -10.63 15.34
CA ALA A 124 5.32 -9.64 14.49
C ALA A 124 5.04 -9.89 13.00
N GLU A 125 5.21 -11.13 12.53
CA GLU A 125 4.99 -11.49 11.14
C GLU A 125 3.53 -11.32 10.72
N CYS A 126 2.58 -11.77 11.54
CA CYS A 126 1.16 -11.61 11.28
C CYS A 126 0.73 -10.14 11.33
N SER A 127 1.28 -9.36 12.26
CA SER A 127 1.06 -7.91 12.35
C SER A 127 1.51 -7.22 11.06
N GLN A 128 2.72 -7.54 10.58
CA GLN A 128 3.23 -7.03 9.31
C GLN A 128 2.39 -7.50 8.12
N ALA A 129 2.02 -8.77 8.06
CA ALA A 129 1.25 -9.33 6.95
C ALA A 129 -0.14 -8.68 6.82
N LEU A 130 -0.79 -8.36 7.94
CA LEU A 130 -2.11 -7.75 7.95
C LEU A 130 -2.05 -6.21 7.87
N GLY A 131 -1.04 -5.59 8.47
CA GLY A 131 -0.87 -4.14 8.51
C GLY A 131 -0.32 -3.56 7.20
N GLN A 132 0.58 -4.27 6.52
CA GLN A 132 1.12 -3.79 5.25
C GLN A 132 0.12 -4.03 4.11
N LYS A 133 -0.47 -2.96 3.62
CA LYS A 133 -1.37 -2.96 2.46
C LYS A 133 -0.65 -2.46 1.21
N ASN A 134 -1.14 -2.85 0.06
CA ASN A 134 -0.70 -2.28 -1.21
C ASN A 134 -1.30 -0.87 -1.39
N THR A 135 -0.80 0.07 -0.59
CA THR A 135 -1.31 1.44 -0.54
C THR A 135 -1.05 2.20 -1.83
N THR A 136 0.05 1.91 -2.53
CA THR A 136 0.34 2.51 -3.85
C THR A 136 -0.74 2.17 -4.86
N LEU A 137 -1.17 0.92 -4.91
CA LEU A 137 -2.30 0.52 -5.76
C LEU A 137 -3.59 1.24 -5.32
N SER A 138 -3.85 1.34 -4.03
CA SER A 138 -5.04 2.02 -3.51
C SER A 138 -5.06 3.51 -3.88
N ILE A 139 -3.92 4.20 -3.79
CA ILE A 139 -3.76 5.59 -4.22
C ILE A 139 -4.01 5.72 -5.72
N TYR A 140 -3.38 4.86 -6.53
CA TYR A 140 -3.57 4.84 -7.97
C TYR A 140 -5.05 4.66 -8.35
N LEU A 141 -5.74 3.70 -7.75
CA LEU A 141 -7.15 3.45 -8.01
C LEU A 141 -8.04 4.62 -7.57
N ALA A 142 -7.77 5.21 -6.41
CA ALA A 142 -8.51 6.37 -5.92
C ALA A 142 -8.37 7.57 -6.85
N LEU A 143 -7.15 7.85 -7.34
CA LEU A 143 -6.88 8.95 -8.28
C LEU A 143 -7.49 8.69 -9.66
N THR A 144 -7.51 7.45 -10.12
CA THR A 144 -7.99 7.10 -11.47
C THR A 144 -9.51 7.01 -11.53
N TYR A 145 -10.16 6.45 -10.51
CA TYR A 145 -11.56 6.06 -10.56
C TYR A 145 -12.48 6.78 -9.58
N ALA A 146 -11.93 7.47 -8.58
CA ALA A 146 -12.74 8.18 -7.59
C ALA A 146 -12.43 9.68 -7.58
N SER A 147 -11.57 10.11 -6.68
CA SER A 147 -11.20 11.53 -6.57
C SER A 147 -9.86 11.69 -5.84
N PRO A 148 -9.16 12.83 -6.01
CA PRO A 148 -7.98 13.13 -5.23
C PRO A 148 -8.20 13.11 -3.71
N ILE A 149 -9.39 13.51 -3.26
CA ILE A 149 -9.76 13.44 -1.83
C ILE A 149 -9.80 11.98 -1.34
N ALA A 150 -10.33 11.06 -2.15
CA ALA A 150 -10.35 9.64 -1.81
C ALA A 150 -8.93 9.04 -1.70
N ALA A 151 -7.93 9.59 -2.39
CA ALA A 151 -6.55 9.17 -2.30
C ALA A 151 -5.86 9.60 -1.00
N LEU A 152 -6.39 10.58 -0.28
CA LEU A 152 -5.83 11.04 1.00
C LEU A 152 -5.86 9.94 2.06
N GLY A 153 -6.92 9.12 2.11
CA GLY A 153 -7.03 8.01 3.05
C GLY A 153 -5.84 7.03 2.97
N PRO A 154 -5.60 6.39 1.82
CA PRO A 154 -4.42 5.54 1.64
C PRO A 154 -3.10 6.30 1.77
N THR A 155 -3.02 7.59 1.42
CA THR A 155 -1.80 8.40 1.60
C THR A 155 -1.46 8.56 3.08
N PHE A 156 -2.41 8.92 3.93
CA PHE A 156 -2.21 8.95 5.38
C PHE A 156 -1.88 7.57 5.94
N TYR A 157 -2.51 6.51 5.41
CA TYR A 157 -2.19 5.15 5.82
C TYR A 157 -0.72 4.79 5.56
N VAL A 158 -0.13 5.25 4.42
CA VAL A 158 1.31 5.09 4.14
C VAL A 158 2.17 5.69 5.25
N LEU A 159 1.84 6.91 5.70
CA LEU A 159 2.58 7.56 6.79
C LEU A 159 2.49 6.75 8.08
N TRP A 160 1.29 6.34 8.48
CA TRP A 160 1.06 5.61 9.72
C TRP A 160 1.72 4.24 9.73
N HIS A 161 1.60 3.46 8.66
CA HIS A 161 2.22 2.14 8.61
C HIS A 161 3.75 2.22 8.58
N ASN A 162 4.34 3.25 7.95
CA ASN A 162 5.79 3.45 7.99
C ASN A 162 6.29 3.84 9.37
N LEU A 163 5.57 4.70 10.10
CA LEU A 163 5.88 5.01 11.50
C LEU A 163 5.80 3.75 12.38
N TRP A 164 4.77 2.93 12.17
CA TRP A 164 4.63 1.67 12.88
C TRP A 164 5.78 0.70 12.59
N ASN A 165 6.16 0.56 11.33
CA ASN A 165 7.28 -0.27 10.90
C ASN A 165 8.60 0.21 11.52
N ALA A 166 8.85 1.52 11.49
CA ALA A 166 10.04 2.11 12.11
C ALA A 166 10.09 1.83 13.62
N TRP A 167 8.95 1.96 14.30
CA TRP A 167 8.85 1.65 15.73
C TRP A 167 9.09 0.16 16.02
N GLN A 168 8.51 -0.75 15.24
CA GLN A 168 8.76 -2.20 15.41
C GLN A 168 10.22 -2.55 15.17
N LEU A 169 10.85 -1.98 14.15
CA LEU A 169 12.26 -2.19 13.85
C LEU A 169 13.15 -1.68 15.01
N TYR A 170 12.87 -0.48 15.51
CA TYR A 170 13.57 0.08 16.65
C TYR A 170 13.48 -0.83 17.89
N ARG A 171 12.28 -1.32 18.21
CA ARG A 171 12.12 -2.28 19.33
C ARG A 171 12.87 -3.59 19.10
N ALA A 172 12.87 -4.13 17.89
CA ALA A 172 13.63 -5.31 17.56
C ALA A 172 15.13 -5.11 17.77
N CYS A 173 15.66 -3.96 17.28
CA CYS A 173 17.08 -3.61 17.50
C CYS A 173 17.43 -3.51 18.99
N LEU A 174 16.59 -2.89 19.81
CA LEU A 174 16.83 -2.79 21.26
C LEU A 174 16.91 -4.17 21.94
N LEU A 175 16.04 -5.11 21.54
CA LEU A 175 16.04 -6.46 22.08
C LEU A 175 17.30 -7.26 21.70
N TYR A 176 17.87 -6.99 20.51
CA TYR A 176 19.10 -7.64 20.05
C TYR A 176 20.38 -7.01 20.62
N THR A 177 20.33 -5.74 21.04
CA THR A 177 21.51 -5.02 21.57
C THR A 177 21.55 -4.96 23.09
N SER A 178 20.55 -5.49 23.79
CA SER A 178 20.58 -5.60 25.25
C SER A 178 21.57 -6.72 25.65
N PRO A 179 22.70 -6.41 26.29
CA PRO A 179 23.62 -7.45 26.81
C PRO A 179 22.88 -8.26 27.89
N SER A 180 22.86 -9.58 27.72
CA SER A 180 22.40 -10.55 28.70
C SER A 180 23.34 -10.59 29.90
#